data_f5363ec062ea2011866338a1c64663f7
#
_entry.id   f5363ec062ea2011866338a1c64663f7
#
_cell.length_a   1.000
_cell.length_b   1.000
_cell.length_c   1.000
_cell.angle_alpha   90.00
_cell.angle_beta   90.00
_cell.angle_gamma   90.00
#
_symmetry.space_group_name_H-M   'P 1'
#
loop_
_entity.id
_entity.type
_entity.pdbx_description
1 polymer ?
#
loop_
_entity_poly.entity_id
_entity_poly.type
_entity_poly.pdbx_seq_one_letter_code
_entity_poly.pdbx_strand_id
1 'polypeptide(L)'
;ALSNFDINLLFENKSLTMTSQKAQLLDVTLTDISAHIPDLAANAVLNIDANAQADGQQVADLMLQSSLGDTLGKTLQQVKVSGPVKTQLHLYIPLTGEKMSVKGKVLLVKNQVELPSLDILLEQADGTVSFINHKITTNGLEAQLLKQPIKLSFTGAQEDKGYQANINI
;
A
#
# COMPACT_ATOMS: atom_id res chain seq x y z
N ALA A 1 -8.72 6.42 -14.89
CA ALA A 1 -7.97 7.59 -15.39
C ALA A 1 -7.61 8.49 -14.19
N LEU A 2 -6.44 9.12 -14.23
CA LEU A 2 -6.05 10.15 -13.26
C LEU A 2 -6.81 11.43 -13.58
N SER A 3 -7.36 12.09 -12.56
CA SER A 3 -8.13 13.34 -12.71
C SER A 3 -7.91 14.29 -11.53
N ASN A 4 -8.33 15.55 -11.70
CA ASN A 4 -8.27 16.58 -10.65
C ASN A 4 -6.88 16.77 -10.03
N PHE A 5 -5.85 16.96 -10.86
CA PHE A 5 -4.48 17.14 -10.41
C PHE A 5 -3.87 18.43 -10.93
N ASP A 6 -3.08 19.08 -10.08
CA ASP A 6 -2.17 20.17 -10.44
C ASP A 6 -0.75 19.64 -10.38
N ILE A 7 -0.01 19.72 -11.46
CA ILE A 7 1.39 19.26 -11.52
C ILE A 7 2.32 20.43 -11.63
N ASN A 8 3.27 20.52 -10.71
CA ASN A 8 4.47 21.33 -10.83
C ASN A 8 5.62 20.45 -11.29
N LEU A 9 6.31 20.90 -12.35
CA LEU A 9 7.48 20.24 -12.91
C LEU A 9 8.71 21.12 -12.72
N LEU A 10 9.76 20.55 -12.18
CA LEU A 10 11.06 21.20 -12.02
C LEU A 10 12.14 20.32 -12.65
N PHE A 11 12.83 20.90 -13.64
CA PHE A 11 14.02 20.30 -14.24
C PHE A 11 15.25 21.06 -13.73
N GLU A 12 16.15 20.35 -13.09
CA GLU A 12 17.43 20.90 -12.63
C GLU A 12 18.57 19.96 -13.04
N ASN A 13 19.50 20.48 -13.86
CA ASN A 13 20.61 19.70 -14.40
C ASN A 13 20.12 18.42 -15.09
N LYS A 14 20.28 17.27 -14.42
CA LYS A 14 19.86 15.94 -14.89
C LYS A 14 18.70 15.36 -14.09
N SER A 15 18.12 16.12 -13.20
CA SER A 15 17.02 15.64 -12.36
C SER A 15 15.67 16.17 -12.84
N LEU A 16 14.63 15.42 -12.55
CA LEU A 16 13.23 15.82 -12.74
C LEU A 16 12.48 15.62 -11.43
N THR A 17 11.83 16.67 -10.95
CA THR A 17 10.91 16.59 -9.81
C THR A 17 9.51 16.98 -10.27
N MET A 18 8.54 16.17 -9.90
CA MET A 18 7.13 16.44 -10.12
C MET A 18 6.42 16.44 -8.76
N THR A 19 5.58 17.44 -8.51
CA THR A 19 4.78 17.50 -7.28
C THR A 19 3.33 17.82 -7.60
N SER A 20 2.42 17.25 -6.81
CA SER A 20 1.00 17.55 -6.84
C SER A 20 0.43 17.49 -5.44
N GLN A 21 -0.38 18.47 -5.05
CA GLN A 21 -1.00 18.47 -3.74
C GLN A 21 -2.14 17.47 -3.65
N LYS A 22 -2.86 17.26 -4.76
CA LYS A 22 -4.01 16.36 -4.81
C LYS A 22 -4.18 15.77 -6.20
N ALA A 23 -4.55 14.50 -6.24
CA ALA A 23 -5.02 13.84 -7.45
C ALA A 23 -6.11 12.82 -7.08
N GLN A 24 -6.89 12.43 -8.07
CA GLN A 24 -7.85 11.35 -7.93
C GLN A 24 -7.53 10.25 -8.94
N LEU A 25 -7.42 9.04 -8.46
CA LEU A 25 -7.17 7.85 -9.27
C LEU A 25 -8.23 6.80 -8.94
N LEU A 26 -9.17 6.57 -9.88
CA LEU A 26 -10.41 5.85 -9.61
C LEU A 26 -11.14 6.50 -8.41
N ASP A 27 -11.50 5.71 -7.40
CA ASP A 27 -12.18 6.16 -6.18
C ASP A 27 -11.22 6.48 -5.02
N VAL A 28 -9.91 6.53 -5.31
CA VAL A 28 -8.87 6.83 -4.31
C VAL A 28 -8.42 8.27 -4.45
N THR A 29 -8.48 9.03 -3.35
CA THR A 29 -7.88 10.35 -3.25
C THR A 29 -6.41 10.23 -2.87
N LEU A 30 -5.55 10.80 -3.69
CA LEU A 30 -4.10 10.91 -3.45
C LEU A 30 -3.78 12.33 -3.01
N THR A 31 -2.87 12.49 -2.05
CA THR A 31 -2.36 13.79 -1.58
C THR A 31 -0.86 13.74 -1.40
N ASP A 32 -0.25 14.93 -1.36
CA ASP A 32 1.19 15.10 -1.11
C ASP A 32 2.04 14.22 -2.05
N ILE A 33 1.69 14.25 -3.32
CA ILE A 33 2.35 13.43 -4.33
C ILE A 33 3.67 14.10 -4.72
N SER A 34 4.75 13.34 -4.59
CA SER A 34 6.08 13.74 -5.07
C SER A 34 6.65 12.60 -5.91
N ALA A 35 7.10 12.93 -7.10
CA ALA A 35 7.79 12.00 -7.98
C ALA A 35 9.13 12.60 -8.37
N HIS A 36 10.22 11.85 -8.23
CA HIS A 36 11.57 12.34 -8.42
C HIS A 36 12.42 11.35 -9.21
N ILE A 37 13.07 11.85 -10.25
CA ILE A 37 14.13 11.16 -10.99
C ILE A 37 15.43 11.90 -10.72
N PRO A 38 16.35 11.39 -9.91
CA PRO A 38 17.59 12.07 -9.55
C PRO A 38 18.58 12.22 -10.70
N ASP A 39 18.60 11.30 -11.62
CA ASP A 39 19.43 11.34 -12.84
C ASP A 39 18.64 10.74 -14.02
N LEU A 40 18.41 11.56 -15.04
CA LEU A 40 17.74 11.19 -16.29
C LEU A 40 18.65 10.39 -17.25
N ALA A 41 19.87 10.06 -16.84
CA ALA A 41 20.81 9.27 -17.62
C ALA A 41 20.45 7.76 -17.67
N ALA A 42 21.39 6.92 -18.10
CA ALA A 42 21.16 5.54 -18.49
C ALA A 42 20.52 4.62 -17.42
N ASN A 43 20.60 4.93 -16.15
CA ASN A 43 20.03 4.14 -15.06
C ASN A 43 18.97 4.95 -14.29
N ALA A 44 18.09 5.62 -15.02
CA ALA A 44 17.05 6.45 -14.43
C ALA A 44 16.09 5.64 -13.55
N VAL A 45 15.83 6.15 -12.37
CA VAL A 45 14.90 5.59 -11.40
C VAL A 45 13.87 6.65 -11.02
N LEU A 46 12.60 6.30 -11.14
CA LEU A 46 11.49 7.12 -10.68
C LEU A 46 11.11 6.69 -9.25
N ASN A 47 11.26 7.60 -8.31
CA ASN A 47 10.77 7.46 -6.94
C ASN A 47 9.47 8.23 -6.81
N ILE A 48 8.42 7.60 -6.27
CA ILE A 48 7.14 8.25 -6.02
C ILE A 48 6.77 8.07 -4.55
N ASP A 49 6.47 9.18 -3.89
CA ASP A 49 5.85 9.21 -2.57
C ASP A 49 4.45 9.80 -2.70
N ALA A 50 3.48 9.19 -2.04
CA ALA A 50 2.10 9.67 -2.01
C ALA A 50 1.38 9.22 -0.74
N ASN A 51 0.42 10.03 -0.29
CA ASN A 51 -0.60 9.62 0.67
C ASN A 51 -1.87 9.26 -0.09
N ALA A 52 -2.58 8.21 0.36
CA ALA A 52 -3.85 7.81 -0.20
C ALA A 52 -4.90 7.72 0.91
N GLN A 53 -6.12 8.13 0.60
CA GLN A 53 -7.28 8.01 1.49
C GLN A 53 -8.48 7.51 0.69
N ALA A 54 -9.02 6.38 1.10
CA ALA A 54 -10.22 5.76 0.52
C ALA A 54 -10.74 4.67 1.46
N ASP A 55 -11.77 3.96 1.07
CA ASP A 55 -12.12 2.67 1.68
C ASP A 55 -11.01 1.64 1.40
N GLY A 56 -10.76 0.75 2.38
CA GLY A 56 -9.67 -0.23 2.26
C GLY A 56 -9.80 -1.14 1.04
N GLN A 57 -11.03 -1.49 0.66
CA GLN A 57 -11.28 -2.28 -0.54
C GLN A 57 -10.93 -1.49 -1.83
N GLN A 58 -11.26 -0.20 -1.90
CA GLN A 58 -10.92 0.65 -3.04
C GLN A 58 -9.39 0.79 -3.21
N VAL A 59 -8.66 0.91 -2.10
CA VAL A 59 -7.18 0.92 -2.13
C VAL A 59 -6.64 -0.41 -2.64
N ALA A 60 -7.17 -1.54 -2.17
CA ALA A 60 -6.78 -2.87 -2.62
C ALA A 60 -7.09 -3.07 -4.12
N ASP A 61 -8.26 -2.67 -4.58
CA ASP A 61 -8.67 -2.76 -5.99
C ASP A 61 -7.77 -1.92 -6.90
N LEU A 62 -7.41 -0.70 -6.46
CA LEU A 62 -6.45 0.14 -7.19
C LEU A 62 -5.08 -0.54 -7.32
N MET A 63 -4.59 -1.13 -6.23
CA MET A 63 -3.32 -1.84 -6.25
C MET A 63 -3.37 -3.06 -7.17
N LEU A 64 -4.46 -3.84 -7.13
CA LEU A 64 -4.65 -5.01 -8.00
C LEU A 64 -4.76 -4.66 -9.48
N GLN A 65 -5.37 -3.53 -9.82
CA GLN A 65 -5.51 -3.04 -11.21
C GLN A 65 -4.26 -2.34 -11.75
N SER A 66 -3.26 -2.11 -10.92
CA SER A 66 -1.98 -1.51 -11.27
C SER A 66 -0.89 -2.59 -11.42
N SER A 67 0.30 -2.17 -11.88
CA SER A 67 1.49 -3.05 -11.89
C SER A 67 1.89 -3.56 -10.48
N LEU A 68 1.29 -3.03 -9.42
CA LEU A 68 1.47 -3.52 -8.05
C LEU A 68 0.73 -4.85 -7.83
N GLY A 69 -0.26 -5.18 -8.65
CA GLY A 69 -0.96 -6.46 -8.61
C GLY A 69 -0.04 -7.67 -8.74
N ASP A 70 1.00 -7.57 -9.56
CA ASP A 70 2.00 -8.62 -9.72
C ASP A 70 2.86 -8.82 -8.46
N THR A 71 3.00 -7.77 -7.66
CA THR A 71 3.82 -7.77 -6.44
C THR A 71 3.00 -8.07 -5.18
N LEU A 72 1.82 -7.46 -5.04
CA LEU A 72 0.98 -7.54 -3.84
C LEU A 72 -0.28 -8.40 -4.03
N GLY A 73 -0.65 -8.75 -5.26
CA GLY A 73 -1.96 -9.30 -5.61
C GLY A 73 -2.36 -10.52 -4.79
N LYS A 74 -1.47 -11.49 -4.64
CA LYS A 74 -1.76 -12.70 -3.85
C LYS A 74 -1.98 -12.40 -2.38
N THR A 75 -1.28 -11.42 -1.85
CA THR A 75 -1.41 -11.01 -0.45
C THR A 75 -2.70 -10.21 -0.22
N LEU A 76 -3.04 -9.32 -1.15
CA LEU A 76 -4.29 -8.54 -1.09
C LEU A 76 -5.55 -9.42 -1.23
N GLN A 77 -5.44 -10.56 -1.91
CA GLN A 77 -6.53 -11.54 -1.98
C GLN A 77 -6.79 -12.29 -0.66
N GLN A 78 -5.79 -12.33 0.23
CA GLN A 78 -5.87 -13.03 1.52
C GLN A 78 -6.36 -12.12 2.66
N VAL A 79 -6.46 -10.82 2.44
CA VAL A 79 -6.85 -9.84 3.46
C VAL A 79 -7.81 -8.85 2.85
N LYS A 80 -9.02 -8.73 3.41
CA LYS A 80 -10.00 -7.71 3.03
C LYS A 80 -10.12 -6.70 4.15
N VAL A 81 -10.03 -5.43 3.82
CA VAL A 81 -10.18 -4.33 4.77
C VAL A 81 -11.38 -3.49 4.37
N SER A 82 -12.34 -3.34 5.28
CA SER A 82 -13.52 -2.49 5.09
C SER A 82 -13.45 -1.25 5.98
N GLY A 83 -13.96 -0.14 5.46
CA GLY A 83 -13.93 1.16 6.09
C GLY A 83 -12.74 2.03 5.66
N PRO A 84 -12.77 3.32 6.04
CA PRO A 84 -11.78 4.30 5.59
C PRO A 84 -10.38 3.97 6.12
N VAL A 85 -9.39 4.05 5.24
CA VAL A 85 -7.97 3.88 5.59
C VAL A 85 -7.16 5.05 5.08
N LYS A 86 -6.04 5.31 5.76
CA LYS A 86 -4.98 6.21 5.30
C LYS A 86 -3.75 5.40 4.97
N THR A 87 -3.24 5.56 3.77
CA THR A 87 -2.09 4.81 3.28
C THR A 87 -0.96 5.78 2.92
N GLN A 88 0.25 5.49 3.37
CA GLN A 88 1.48 6.09 2.88
C GLN A 88 2.13 5.11 1.91
N LEU A 89 2.49 5.59 0.74
CA LEU A 89 3.03 4.77 -0.34
C LEU A 89 4.35 5.33 -0.82
N HIS A 90 5.32 4.46 -1.03
CA HIS A 90 6.57 4.76 -1.70
C HIS A 90 6.84 3.72 -2.78
N LEU A 91 7.02 4.18 -4.02
CA LEU A 91 7.33 3.38 -5.18
C LEU A 91 8.76 3.65 -5.64
N TYR A 92 9.50 2.61 -5.93
CA TYR A 92 10.80 2.64 -6.58
C TYR A 92 10.66 1.96 -7.94
N ILE A 93 10.77 2.72 -9.02
CA ILE A 93 10.51 2.27 -10.38
C ILE A 93 11.75 2.47 -11.24
N PRO A 94 12.60 1.46 -11.45
CA PRO A 94 13.67 1.52 -12.43
C PRO A 94 13.09 1.68 -13.83
N LEU A 95 13.55 2.69 -14.59
CA LEU A 95 13.10 2.93 -15.96
C LEU A 95 13.86 2.06 -16.98
N THR A 96 14.79 1.25 -16.51
CA THR A 96 15.62 0.32 -17.30
C THR A 96 15.07 -1.10 -17.39
N GLY A 97 13.83 -1.33 -16.88
CA GLY A 97 13.16 -2.63 -16.96
C GLY A 97 13.47 -3.60 -15.82
N GLU A 98 14.20 -3.17 -14.79
CA GLU A 98 14.35 -3.94 -13.55
C GLU A 98 13.03 -3.99 -12.76
N LYS A 99 12.96 -4.89 -11.78
CA LYS A 99 11.73 -5.03 -10.96
C LYS A 99 11.48 -3.79 -10.12
N MET A 100 10.26 -3.31 -10.20
CA MET A 100 9.73 -2.27 -9.31
C MET A 100 9.67 -2.78 -7.86
N SER A 101 9.85 -1.87 -6.92
CA SER A 101 9.63 -2.13 -5.49
C SER A 101 8.60 -1.16 -4.93
N VAL A 102 7.78 -1.68 -4.04
CA VAL A 102 6.77 -0.91 -3.32
C VAL A 102 6.91 -1.12 -1.82
N LYS A 103 6.81 -0.06 -1.05
CA LYS A 103 6.67 -0.11 0.40
C LYS A 103 5.62 0.90 0.86
N GLY A 104 4.98 0.61 1.98
CA GLY A 104 4.01 1.53 2.53
C GLY A 104 3.50 1.10 3.90
N LYS A 105 2.60 1.96 4.41
CA LYS A 105 1.92 1.77 5.69
C LYS A 105 0.45 2.09 5.51
N VAL A 106 -0.41 1.27 6.09
CA VAL A 106 -1.86 1.48 6.15
C VAL A 106 -2.23 1.70 7.60
N LEU A 107 -2.81 2.85 7.90
CA LEU A 107 -3.38 3.14 9.21
C LEU A 107 -4.84 2.69 9.24
N LEU A 108 -5.13 1.80 10.15
CA LEU A 108 -6.47 1.31 10.47
C LEU A 108 -7.00 2.07 11.68
N VAL A 109 -8.26 2.48 11.63
CA VAL A 109 -8.98 3.13 12.72
C VAL A 109 -10.38 2.54 12.79
N LYS A 110 -10.57 1.59 13.69
CA LYS A 110 -11.82 0.83 13.86
C LYS A 110 -12.30 0.12 12.60
N ASN A 111 -11.38 -0.30 11.76
CA ASN A 111 -11.69 -1.02 10.53
C ASN A 111 -12.14 -2.46 10.83
N GLN A 112 -12.82 -3.05 9.86
CA GLN A 112 -13.08 -4.48 9.82
C GLN A 112 -12.02 -5.14 8.92
N VAL A 113 -11.41 -6.21 9.40
CA VAL A 113 -10.40 -6.97 8.68
C VAL A 113 -10.82 -8.42 8.60
N GLU A 114 -11.03 -8.92 7.39
CA GLU A 114 -11.38 -10.31 7.12
C GLU A 114 -10.16 -11.05 6.56
N LEU A 115 -9.90 -12.23 7.08
CA LEU A 115 -8.91 -13.19 6.60
C LEU A 115 -9.64 -14.44 6.08
N PRO A 116 -10.13 -14.43 4.82
CA PRO A 116 -11.04 -15.48 4.32
C PRO A 116 -10.43 -16.89 4.37
N SER A 117 -9.14 -17.04 4.16
CA SER A 117 -8.44 -18.31 4.18
C SER A 117 -8.39 -18.97 5.57
N LEU A 118 -8.63 -18.19 6.63
CA LEU A 118 -8.60 -18.63 8.03
C LEU A 118 -9.99 -18.60 8.70
N ASP A 119 -11.00 -18.11 7.97
CA ASP A 119 -12.35 -17.85 8.51
C ASP A 119 -12.31 -16.90 9.74
N ILE A 120 -11.43 -15.90 9.71
CA ILE A 120 -11.24 -14.95 10.79
C ILE A 120 -11.81 -13.60 10.38
N LEU A 121 -12.65 -13.03 11.24
CA LEU A 121 -13.16 -11.67 11.16
C LEU A 121 -12.70 -10.89 12.39
N LEU A 122 -11.90 -9.86 12.15
CA LEU A 122 -11.47 -8.90 13.15
C LEU A 122 -12.33 -7.65 13.04
N GLU A 123 -12.96 -7.27 14.15
CA GLU A 123 -13.73 -6.04 14.27
C GLU A 123 -12.94 -4.99 15.04
N GLN A 124 -13.25 -3.71 14.81
CA GLN A 124 -12.61 -2.58 15.51
C GLN A 124 -11.08 -2.63 15.46
N ALA A 125 -10.51 -2.98 14.30
CA ALA A 125 -9.06 -3.06 14.14
C ALA A 125 -8.44 -1.66 14.16
N ASP A 126 -7.54 -1.42 15.10
CA ASP A 126 -6.78 -0.20 15.27
C ASP A 126 -5.28 -0.48 15.23
N GLY A 127 -4.55 0.26 14.44
CA GLY A 127 -3.09 0.13 14.35
C GLY A 127 -2.53 0.36 12.95
N THR A 128 -1.27 0.01 12.79
CA THR A 128 -0.55 0.18 11.51
C THR A 128 -0.15 -1.16 10.92
N VAL A 129 -0.50 -1.33 9.67
CA VAL A 129 -0.04 -2.43 8.82
C VAL A 129 1.02 -1.90 7.88
N SER A 130 2.20 -2.50 7.85
CA SER A 130 3.29 -2.15 6.94
C SER A 130 3.44 -3.22 5.86
N PHE A 131 3.82 -2.81 4.67
CA PHE A 131 4.13 -3.74 3.59
C PHE A 131 5.40 -3.33 2.85
N ILE A 132 6.15 -4.33 2.38
CA ILE A 132 7.29 -4.19 1.48
C ILE A 132 7.15 -5.30 0.44
N ASN A 133 6.90 -4.93 -0.81
CA ASN A 133 6.57 -5.87 -1.87
C ASN A 133 5.45 -6.84 -1.42
N HIS A 134 5.70 -8.14 -1.45
CA HIS A 134 4.75 -9.19 -1.07
C HIS A 134 4.72 -9.52 0.43
N LYS A 135 5.50 -8.81 1.24
CA LYS A 135 5.55 -9.03 2.70
C LYS A 135 4.68 -8.01 3.42
N ILE A 136 3.77 -8.49 4.26
CA ILE A 136 2.94 -7.67 5.15
C ILE A 136 3.32 -7.95 6.60
N THR A 137 3.39 -6.90 7.39
CA THR A 137 3.67 -6.99 8.83
C THR A 137 2.81 -6.02 9.62
N THR A 138 2.35 -6.45 10.77
CA THR A 138 1.81 -5.56 11.80
C THR A 138 2.34 -6.01 13.17
N ASN A 139 2.54 -5.06 14.06
CA ASN A 139 3.00 -5.33 15.40
C ASN A 139 2.10 -4.59 16.39
N GLY A 140 1.34 -5.36 17.18
CA GLY A 140 0.45 -4.81 18.18
C GLY A 140 -0.83 -4.19 17.61
N LEU A 141 -1.39 -4.76 16.54
CA LEU A 141 -2.72 -4.42 16.07
C LEU A 141 -3.75 -4.79 17.14
N GLU A 142 -4.53 -3.82 17.57
CA GLU A 142 -5.62 -4.03 18.53
C GLU A 142 -6.92 -4.29 17.75
N ALA A 143 -7.69 -5.28 18.14
CA ALA A 143 -8.94 -5.65 17.46
C ALA A 143 -9.87 -6.42 18.39
N GLN A 144 -11.05 -6.75 17.91
CA GLN A 144 -11.96 -7.68 18.55
C GLN A 144 -12.11 -8.94 17.69
N LEU A 145 -11.94 -10.08 18.31
CA LEU A 145 -12.24 -11.40 17.74
C LEU A 145 -13.35 -12.05 18.57
N LEU A 146 -14.49 -12.37 17.93
CA LEU A 146 -15.68 -12.91 18.62
C LEU A 146 -16.11 -12.03 19.83
N LYS A 147 -16.03 -10.70 19.66
CA LYS A 147 -16.31 -9.67 20.68
C LYS A 147 -15.34 -9.65 21.87
N GLN A 148 -14.25 -10.38 21.81
CA GLN A 148 -13.20 -10.33 22.82
C GLN A 148 -12.04 -9.45 22.31
N PRO A 149 -11.54 -8.52 23.14
CA PRO A 149 -10.41 -7.69 22.76
C PRO A 149 -9.15 -8.56 22.65
N ILE A 150 -8.43 -8.36 21.56
CA ILE A 150 -7.15 -9.03 21.30
C ILE A 150 -6.10 -8.02 20.86
N LYS A 151 -4.84 -8.38 21.05
CA LYS A 151 -3.71 -7.69 20.47
C LYS A 151 -2.89 -8.68 19.67
N LEU A 152 -2.75 -8.44 18.39
CA LEU A 152 -2.08 -9.38 17.51
C LEU A 152 -0.88 -8.77 16.80
N SER A 153 0.09 -9.63 16.52
CA SER A 153 1.17 -9.37 15.58
C SER A 153 1.07 -10.36 14.43
N PHE A 154 1.25 -9.85 13.23
CA PHE A 154 1.12 -10.63 12.00
C PHE A 154 2.32 -10.40 11.10
N THR A 155 2.83 -11.46 10.50
CA THR A 155 3.76 -11.41 9.38
C THR A 155 3.30 -12.39 8.32
N GLY A 156 3.03 -11.89 7.14
CA GLY A 156 2.69 -12.71 5.98
C GLY A 156 3.57 -12.37 4.79
N ALA A 157 4.00 -13.38 4.07
CA ALA A 157 4.81 -13.23 2.86
C ALA A 157 4.47 -14.31 1.83
N GLN A 158 4.59 -13.95 0.56
CA GLN A 158 4.58 -14.94 -0.52
C GLN A 158 5.98 -15.55 -0.62
N GLU A 159 6.05 -16.86 -0.53
CA GLU A 159 7.27 -17.63 -0.76
C GLU A 159 7.09 -18.56 -1.98
N ASP A 160 8.18 -19.21 -2.43
CA ASP A 160 8.16 -20.11 -3.60
C ASP A 160 7.14 -21.25 -3.48
N LYS A 161 6.87 -21.71 -2.25
CA LYS A 161 5.93 -22.80 -1.94
C LYS A 161 4.51 -22.36 -1.58
N GLY A 162 4.21 -21.07 -1.63
CA GLY A 162 2.91 -20.51 -1.28
C GLY A 162 2.98 -19.32 -0.32
N TYR A 163 1.82 -18.88 0.17
CA TYR A 163 1.74 -17.81 1.14
C TYR A 163 1.93 -18.35 2.55
N GLN A 164 2.88 -17.80 3.29
CA GLN A 164 3.12 -18.11 4.69
C GLN A 164 2.67 -16.96 5.58
N ALA A 165 1.98 -17.29 6.67
CA ALA A 165 1.51 -16.34 7.66
C ALA A 165 1.83 -16.80 9.07
N ASN A 166 2.38 -15.92 9.88
CA ASN A 166 2.59 -16.13 11.32
C ASN A 166 1.75 -15.11 12.09
N ILE A 167 0.93 -15.61 13.00
CA ILE A 167 0.02 -14.80 13.83
C ILE A 167 0.36 -15.11 15.28
N ASN A 168 0.58 -14.06 16.07
CA ASN A 168 0.70 -14.13 17.53
C ASN A 168 -0.40 -13.24 18.13
N ILE A 169 -1.16 -13.80 19.04
CA ILE A 169 -2.26 -13.16 19.76
C ILE A 169 -1.93 -13.06 21.23
#